data_a6e8624e5e28bcb4abc268dfb09f92e2
#
_entry.id   a6e8624e5e28bcb4abc268dfb09f92e2
#
_cell.length_a   1.000
_cell.length_b   1.000
_cell.length_c   1.000
_cell.angle_alpha   90.00
_cell.angle_beta   90.00
_cell.angle_gamma   90.00
#
_symmetry.space_group_name_H-M   'P 1'
#
loop_
_entity.id
_entity.type
_entity.pdbx_description
1 polymer ?
#
loop_
_entity_poly.entity_id
_entity_poly.type
_entity_poly.pdbx_seq_one_letter_code
_entity_poly.pdbx_strand_id
1 'polypeptide(L)'
;QMCISHNRLSIQDLSEMANQPMISDDSRFYLAFNGELWKPSFEKFDKKLRKLYNFKTEKSDSELLLYYLIHYLDVLPSALRELEGMFCFALYDSETDTTYLGRDFIGRLPLYYIHENGKFGFSSEAKGLVVGMDEPFYKIDVKSKRYKLSEYKDKEKIKSVPPGTLIKFSPHPFVNEEYEMEEHLWFDWKPPYDKEEKTYYPRDDKEFQDYDTQNGNKGLKYYTQGFRERLIKAVDDETISDVPICTILSGGIDSTIITYILTKELGLNVEAFVVNVNRLRNTKVKDDLYYARMAAKEFGIKLHEVNVDRVDIERALEESIWASETHKWTQISPAVAQLFLSWEIRDKGYKVVFGGEGADEIFASYGDVKRFCWPNPIWYHQKRVNLLKGLHKSNLIRTNKSMMYGGKVE
;
A
#
# COMPACT_ATOMS: atom_id res chain seq x y z
N GLN A 1 -30.60 -4.29 -2.41
CA GLN A 1 -29.84 -5.40 -3.04
C GLN A 1 -28.39 -4.96 -3.22
N MET A 2 -27.44 -5.76 -2.68
CA MET A 2 -26.01 -5.52 -2.82
C MET A 2 -25.49 -6.13 -4.14
N CYS A 3 -24.58 -5.44 -4.83
CA CYS A 3 -23.82 -5.95 -5.96
C CYS A 3 -22.33 -5.77 -5.67
N ILE A 4 -21.56 -6.87 -5.70
CA ILE A 4 -20.11 -6.87 -5.46
C ILE A 4 -19.44 -7.50 -6.67
N SER A 5 -18.40 -6.83 -7.21
CA SER A 5 -17.57 -7.36 -8.28
C SER A 5 -16.09 -7.18 -7.93
N HIS A 6 -15.24 -8.04 -8.49
CA HIS A 6 -13.81 -8.01 -8.25
C HIS A 6 -13.02 -8.46 -9.50
N ASN A 7 -11.93 -7.75 -9.81
CA ASN A 7 -10.95 -8.16 -10.79
C ASN A 7 -9.70 -8.64 -10.06
N ARG A 8 -9.44 -9.94 -10.12
CA ARG A 8 -8.35 -10.57 -9.36
C ARG A 8 -7.02 -10.53 -10.10
N LEU A 9 -5.95 -10.04 -9.44
CA LEU A 9 -4.57 -10.31 -9.81
C LEU A 9 -4.10 -11.54 -9.01
N SER A 10 -3.99 -12.70 -9.66
CA SER A 10 -3.63 -13.96 -8.99
C SER A 10 -2.15 -13.96 -8.61
N ILE A 11 -1.83 -13.90 -7.33
CA ILE A 11 -0.48 -13.94 -6.73
C ILE A 11 -0.33 -15.18 -5.86
N GLN A 12 -1.23 -15.36 -4.89
CA GLN A 12 -1.31 -16.53 -4.03
C GLN A 12 -2.52 -17.37 -4.46
N ASP A 13 -2.36 -18.69 -4.53
CA ASP A 13 -3.35 -19.66 -5.00
C ASP A 13 -3.89 -19.32 -6.40
N LEU A 14 -3.27 -19.86 -7.44
CA LEU A 14 -3.60 -19.57 -8.83
C LEU A 14 -4.88 -20.27 -9.31
N SER A 15 -5.56 -21.04 -8.46
CA SER A 15 -6.77 -21.77 -8.82
C SER A 15 -7.98 -20.85 -9.00
N GLU A 16 -8.96 -21.29 -9.77
CA GLU A 16 -10.23 -20.60 -9.94
C GLU A 16 -11.04 -20.54 -8.63
N MET A 17 -10.80 -21.46 -7.70
CA MET A 17 -11.48 -21.48 -6.40
C MET A 17 -11.14 -20.29 -5.53
N ALA A 18 -10.01 -19.62 -5.80
CA ALA A 18 -9.61 -18.39 -5.14
C ALA A 18 -10.14 -17.12 -5.83
N ASN A 19 -11.03 -17.24 -6.82
CA ASN A 19 -11.67 -16.09 -7.44
C ASN A 19 -12.61 -15.36 -6.45
N GLN A 20 -12.76 -14.06 -6.66
CA GLN A 20 -13.53 -13.18 -5.79
C GLN A 20 -14.74 -12.57 -6.53
N PRO A 21 -15.82 -12.19 -5.83
CA PRO A 21 -15.94 -12.23 -4.37
C PRO A 21 -15.88 -13.63 -3.80
N MET A 22 -15.12 -13.82 -2.71
CA MET A 22 -15.04 -15.07 -1.99
C MET A 22 -16.33 -15.27 -1.19
N ILE A 23 -16.92 -16.47 -1.23
CA ILE A 23 -18.21 -16.76 -0.62
C ILE A 23 -18.04 -17.83 0.45
N SER A 24 -18.54 -17.58 1.65
CA SER A 24 -18.55 -18.57 2.74
C SER A 24 -19.35 -19.82 2.36
N ASP A 25 -19.06 -20.93 3.02
CA ASP A 25 -19.67 -22.22 2.69
C ASP A 25 -21.20 -22.23 2.87
N ASP A 26 -21.69 -21.47 3.84
CA ASP A 26 -23.12 -21.26 4.09
C ASP A 26 -23.77 -20.21 3.16
N SER A 27 -23.00 -19.60 2.25
CA SER A 27 -23.42 -18.54 1.33
C SER A 27 -23.94 -17.28 2.02
N ARG A 28 -23.62 -17.06 3.28
CA ARG A 28 -24.00 -15.89 4.05
C ARG A 28 -23.08 -14.70 3.79
N PHE A 29 -21.75 -14.94 3.78
CA PHE A 29 -20.76 -13.87 3.70
C PHE A 29 -20.10 -13.81 2.33
N TYR A 30 -19.90 -12.57 1.85
CA TYR A 30 -19.27 -12.27 0.57
C TYR A 30 -18.10 -11.30 0.82
N LEU A 31 -16.89 -11.68 0.41
CA LEU A 31 -15.67 -10.89 0.60
C LEU A 31 -15.10 -10.44 -0.74
N ALA A 32 -14.91 -9.14 -0.91
CA ALA A 32 -14.00 -8.56 -1.89
C ALA A 32 -12.77 -8.03 -1.15
N PHE A 33 -11.60 -8.54 -1.51
CA PHE A 33 -10.32 -8.26 -0.86
C PHE A 33 -9.29 -7.81 -1.88
N ASN A 34 -8.69 -6.65 -1.67
CA ASN A 34 -7.55 -6.18 -2.41
C ASN A 34 -6.36 -6.09 -1.46
N GLY A 35 -5.35 -6.94 -1.66
CA GLY A 35 -4.21 -7.03 -0.77
C GLY A 35 -3.52 -8.37 -0.78
N GLU A 36 -2.63 -8.54 0.18
CA GLU A 36 -1.91 -9.77 0.47
C GLU A 36 -1.78 -9.93 1.99
N LEU A 37 -2.13 -11.09 2.53
CA LEU A 37 -1.73 -11.47 3.87
C LEU A 37 -0.34 -12.08 3.84
N TRP A 38 0.48 -11.73 4.81
CA TRP A 38 1.88 -12.16 4.90
C TRP A 38 2.06 -13.45 5.71
N LYS A 39 3.25 -14.03 5.62
CA LYS A 39 3.59 -15.29 6.31
C LYS A 39 3.11 -15.36 7.77
N PRO A 40 3.30 -14.34 8.64
CA PRO A 40 2.87 -14.44 10.03
C PRO A 40 1.37 -14.65 10.21
N SER A 41 0.53 -14.08 9.33
CA SER A 41 -0.93 -14.30 9.38
C SER A 41 -1.29 -15.74 9.05
N PHE A 42 -0.63 -16.36 8.07
CA PHE A 42 -0.83 -17.78 7.75
C PHE A 42 -0.36 -18.67 8.90
N GLU A 43 0.86 -18.45 9.40
CA GLU A 43 1.42 -19.23 10.50
C GLU A 43 0.53 -19.21 11.74
N LYS A 44 -0.07 -18.05 12.03
CA LYS A 44 -0.88 -17.85 13.22
C LYS A 44 -2.29 -18.41 13.10
N PHE A 45 -2.93 -18.26 11.93
CA PHE A 45 -4.37 -18.46 11.82
C PHE A 45 -4.81 -19.62 10.92
N ASP A 46 -4.06 -19.96 9.86
CA ASP A 46 -4.50 -20.92 8.84
C ASP A 46 -4.86 -22.27 9.44
N LYS A 47 -3.95 -22.89 10.20
CA LYS A 47 -4.19 -24.20 10.82
C LYS A 47 -5.38 -24.21 11.78
N LYS A 48 -5.63 -23.10 12.49
CA LYS A 48 -6.75 -22.96 13.43
C LYS A 48 -8.07 -22.89 12.67
N LEU A 49 -8.13 -22.02 11.68
CA LEU A 49 -9.37 -21.76 10.95
C LEU A 49 -9.77 -22.93 10.05
N ARG A 50 -8.82 -23.63 9.42
CA ARG A 50 -9.10 -24.86 8.65
C ARG A 50 -9.68 -26.01 9.49
N LYS A 51 -9.55 -25.99 10.80
CA LYS A 51 -10.22 -26.96 11.69
C LYS A 51 -11.67 -26.60 11.99
N LEU A 52 -12.03 -25.33 11.82
CA LEU A 52 -13.35 -24.79 12.18
C LEU A 52 -14.23 -24.56 10.97
N TYR A 53 -13.63 -24.31 9.82
CA TYR A 53 -14.31 -23.95 8.57
C TYR A 53 -13.87 -24.86 7.43
N ASN A 54 -14.76 -25.01 6.45
CA ASN A 54 -14.51 -25.84 5.27
C ASN A 54 -13.86 -24.98 4.16
N PHE A 55 -12.53 -24.97 4.10
CA PHE A 55 -11.78 -24.26 3.07
C PHE A 55 -11.85 -24.98 1.72
N LYS A 56 -12.06 -24.24 0.65
CA LYS A 56 -12.09 -24.73 -0.75
C LYS A 56 -10.74 -24.59 -1.43
N THR A 57 -9.87 -23.72 -0.92
CA THR A 57 -8.54 -23.45 -1.46
C THR A 57 -7.46 -24.02 -0.57
N GLU A 58 -6.28 -24.30 -1.14
CA GLU A 58 -5.16 -24.83 -0.34
C GLU A 58 -4.43 -23.72 0.43
N LYS A 59 -4.28 -22.54 -0.16
CA LYS A 59 -3.42 -21.48 0.39
C LYS A 59 -3.84 -20.05 0.02
N SER A 60 -5.13 -19.85 -0.31
CA SER A 60 -5.62 -18.52 -0.61
C SER A 60 -5.67 -17.65 0.64
N ASP A 61 -5.02 -16.50 0.58
CA ASP A 61 -5.11 -15.45 1.60
C ASP A 61 -6.50 -14.83 1.67
N SER A 62 -7.21 -14.76 0.54
CA SER A 62 -8.57 -14.25 0.47
C SER A 62 -9.54 -15.14 1.25
N GLU A 63 -9.41 -16.47 1.16
CA GLU A 63 -10.24 -17.40 1.93
C GLU A 63 -9.84 -17.41 3.41
N LEU A 64 -8.54 -17.33 3.69
CA LEU A 64 -8.06 -17.17 5.07
C LEU A 64 -8.64 -15.90 5.70
N LEU A 65 -8.61 -14.78 4.99
CA LEU A 65 -9.20 -13.53 5.47
C LEU A 65 -10.71 -13.64 5.67
N LEU A 66 -11.44 -14.25 4.74
CA LEU A 66 -12.89 -14.46 4.86
C LEU A 66 -13.23 -15.13 6.19
N TYR A 67 -12.65 -16.30 6.44
CA TYR A 67 -12.95 -17.06 7.66
C TYR A 67 -12.36 -16.43 8.91
N TYR A 68 -11.29 -15.65 8.79
CA TYR A 68 -10.78 -14.84 9.89
C TYR A 68 -11.80 -13.76 10.31
N LEU A 69 -12.30 -13.00 9.35
CA LEU A 69 -13.28 -11.93 9.60
C LEU A 69 -14.59 -12.49 10.18
N ILE A 70 -15.07 -13.62 9.67
CA ILE A 70 -16.27 -14.31 10.20
C ILE A 70 -16.03 -14.78 11.63
N HIS A 71 -14.88 -15.41 11.90
CA HIS A 71 -14.57 -15.97 13.22
C HIS A 71 -14.48 -14.90 14.32
N TYR A 72 -14.02 -13.71 13.96
CA TYR A 72 -13.84 -12.61 14.89
C TYR A 72 -14.83 -11.44 14.68
N LEU A 73 -16.00 -11.72 14.06
CA LEU A 73 -16.94 -10.67 13.64
C LEU A 73 -17.39 -9.77 14.80
N ASP A 74 -17.66 -10.32 15.97
CA ASP A 74 -18.13 -9.58 17.15
C ASP A 74 -17.04 -8.67 17.76
N VAL A 75 -15.77 -8.94 17.48
CA VAL A 75 -14.61 -8.19 18.02
C VAL A 75 -13.70 -7.66 16.91
N LEU A 76 -14.28 -7.46 15.72
CA LEU A 76 -13.54 -7.18 14.49
C LEU A 76 -12.53 -6.03 14.60
N PRO A 77 -12.84 -4.87 15.22
CA PRO A 77 -11.84 -3.80 15.36
C PRO A 77 -10.59 -4.21 16.14
N SER A 78 -10.75 -5.08 17.13
CA SER A 78 -9.60 -5.60 17.91
C SER A 78 -8.84 -6.66 17.14
N ALA A 79 -9.55 -7.54 16.44
CA ALA A 79 -8.96 -8.63 15.68
C ALA A 79 -8.09 -8.13 14.52
N LEU A 80 -8.46 -7.04 13.84
CA LEU A 80 -7.69 -6.49 12.73
C LEU A 80 -6.24 -6.11 13.12
N ARG A 81 -5.96 -5.88 14.41
CA ARG A 81 -4.59 -5.60 14.91
C ARG A 81 -3.66 -6.81 14.84
N GLU A 82 -4.22 -8.00 14.76
CA GLU A 82 -3.48 -9.26 14.77
C GLU A 82 -3.09 -9.73 13.36
N LEU A 83 -3.63 -9.08 12.32
CA LEU A 83 -3.33 -9.39 10.93
C LEU A 83 -2.06 -8.69 10.47
N GLU A 84 -1.17 -9.47 9.88
CA GLU A 84 0.02 -9.00 9.19
C GLU A 84 -0.22 -9.09 7.68
N GLY A 85 -0.20 -7.93 7.01
CA GLY A 85 -0.50 -7.84 5.59
C GLY A 85 -0.72 -6.41 5.13
N MET A 86 -0.87 -6.25 3.84
CA MET A 86 -1.40 -5.03 3.23
C MET A 86 -2.80 -5.34 2.73
N PHE A 87 -3.81 -4.61 3.20
CA PHE A 87 -5.18 -4.98 2.86
C PHE A 87 -6.17 -3.82 2.84
N CYS A 88 -7.11 -3.93 1.93
CA CYS A 88 -8.41 -3.34 2.07
C CYS A 88 -9.48 -4.36 1.64
N PHE A 89 -10.60 -4.36 2.32
CA PHE A 89 -11.66 -5.33 2.07
C PHE A 89 -13.06 -4.73 2.21
N ALA A 90 -14.01 -5.39 1.54
CA ALA A 90 -15.42 -5.26 1.78
C ALA A 90 -16.00 -6.64 2.12
N LEU A 91 -16.55 -6.80 3.32
CA LEU A 91 -17.23 -7.99 3.78
C LEU A 91 -18.73 -7.68 3.88
N TYR A 92 -19.56 -8.42 3.17
CA TYR A 92 -21.01 -8.30 3.21
C TYR A 92 -21.62 -9.53 3.90
N ASP A 93 -22.46 -9.29 4.90
CA ASP A 93 -23.29 -10.28 5.58
C ASP A 93 -24.72 -10.19 5.02
N SER A 94 -25.15 -11.17 4.26
CA SER A 94 -26.46 -11.19 3.60
C SER A 94 -27.62 -11.46 4.54
N GLU A 95 -27.38 -12.01 5.73
CA GLU A 95 -28.43 -12.26 6.73
C GLU A 95 -28.83 -10.97 7.45
N THR A 96 -27.86 -10.12 7.76
CA THR A 96 -28.09 -8.84 8.46
C THR A 96 -28.10 -7.64 7.53
N ASP A 97 -27.86 -7.85 6.22
CA ASP A 97 -27.68 -6.80 5.21
C ASP A 97 -26.62 -5.77 5.60
N THR A 98 -25.56 -6.23 6.25
CA THR A 98 -24.50 -5.38 6.81
C THR A 98 -23.23 -5.49 5.98
N THR A 99 -22.58 -4.36 5.70
CA THR A 99 -21.30 -4.30 4.99
C THR A 99 -20.22 -3.68 5.87
N TYR A 100 -19.07 -4.34 5.92
CA TYR A 100 -17.87 -3.88 6.61
C TYR A 100 -16.82 -3.51 5.59
N LEU A 101 -16.29 -2.27 5.66
CA LEU A 101 -15.15 -1.81 4.87
C LEU A 101 -13.95 -1.65 5.80
N GLY A 102 -12.91 -2.43 5.59
CA GLY A 102 -11.70 -2.37 6.41
C GLY A 102 -10.47 -2.02 5.61
N ARG A 103 -9.50 -1.35 6.25
CA ARG A 103 -8.25 -0.95 5.63
C ARG A 103 -7.09 -1.09 6.60
N ASP A 104 -5.92 -1.56 6.10
CA ASP A 104 -4.72 -1.76 6.91
C ASP A 104 -4.25 -0.48 7.62
N PHE A 105 -3.37 -0.64 8.62
CA PHE A 105 -2.98 0.44 9.53
C PHE A 105 -2.16 1.56 8.86
N ILE A 106 -1.46 1.31 7.76
CA ILE A 106 -0.77 2.31 6.94
C ILE A 106 -1.69 2.82 5.83
N GLY A 107 -2.67 2.00 5.37
CA GLY A 107 -3.51 2.25 4.22
C GLY A 107 -2.72 2.11 2.92
N ARG A 108 -1.92 1.05 2.78
CA ARG A 108 -1.10 0.78 1.58
C ARG A 108 -1.95 0.69 0.32
N LEU A 109 -3.14 0.13 0.44
CA LEU A 109 -4.09 -0.03 -0.66
C LEU A 109 -5.24 0.98 -0.56
N PRO A 110 -5.70 1.54 -1.70
CA PRO A 110 -6.80 2.49 -1.69
C PRO A 110 -8.14 1.79 -1.51
N LEU A 111 -9.02 2.42 -0.73
CA LEU A 111 -10.43 2.06 -0.63
C LEU A 111 -11.22 3.35 -0.47
N TYR A 112 -12.20 3.54 -1.34
CA TYR A 112 -13.08 4.70 -1.35
C TYR A 112 -14.52 4.28 -1.11
N TYR A 113 -15.30 5.19 -0.57
CA TYR A 113 -16.74 5.01 -0.40
C TYR A 113 -17.49 6.31 -0.65
N ILE A 114 -18.76 6.15 -0.93
CA ILE A 114 -19.77 7.20 -0.95
C ILE A 114 -20.91 6.78 -0.07
N HIS A 115 -21.45 7.70 0.74
CA HIS A 115 -22.65 7.49 1.53
C HIS A 115 -23.50 8.75 1.42
N GLU A 116 -24.66 8.61 0.75
CA GLU A 116 -25.54 9.73 0.47
C GLU A 116 -26.99 9.24 0.40
N ASN A 117 -27.91 10.00 1.00
CA ASN A 117 -29.35 9.68 1.03
C ASN A 117 -29.62 8.23 1.49
N GLY A 118 -28.90 7.78 2.52
CA GLY A 118 -29.02 6.43 3.07
C GLY A 118 -28.50 5.31 2.16
N LYS A 119 -27.93 5.61 1.00
CA LYS A 119 -27.33 4.65 0.09
C LYS A 119 -25.80 4.74 0.14
N PHE A 120 -25.12 3.63 -0.06
CA PHE A 120 -23.67 3.62 -0.10
C PHE A 120 -23.10 2.82 -1.27
N GLY A 121 -21.87 3.12 -1.62
CA GLY A 121 -21.08 2.38 -2.58
C GLY A 121 -19.63 2.39 -2.17
N PHE A 122 -18.85 1.44 -2.65
CA PHE A 122 -17.40 1.37 -2.38
C PHE A 122 -16.63 0.91 -3.61
N SER A 123 -15.36 1.28 -3.67
CA SER A 123 -14.45 0.86 -4.74
C SER A 123 -13.00 1.01 -4.30
N SER A 124 -12.11 0.16 -4.80
CA SER A 124 -10.65 0.35 -4.65
C SER A 124 -10.13 1.54 -5.45
N GLU A 125 -10.94 2.12 -6.33
CA GLU A 125 -10.60 3.27 -7.17
C GLU A 125 -11.72 4.30 -7.13
N ALA A 126 -11.38 5.58 -6.96
CA ALA A 126 -12.39 6.64 -6.88
C ALA A 126 -13.22 6.74 -8.18
N LYS A 127 -12.58 6.50 -9.33
CA LYS A 127 -13.27 6.53 -10.63
C LYS A 127 -14.35 5.45 -10.77
N GLY A 128 -14.22 4.32 -10.06
CA GLY A 128 -15.25 3.29 -10.02
C GLY A 128 -16.57 3.76 -9.41
N LEU A 129 -16.51 4.74 -8.50
CA LEU A 129 -17.71 5.34 -7.90
C LEU A 129 -18.33 6.43 -8.77
N VAL A 130 -17.59 6.94 -9.76
CA VAL A 130 -18.03 8.05 -10.63
C VAL A 130 -18.83 7.55 -11.82
N VAL A 131 -18.61 6.32 -12.26
CA VAL A 131 -19.30 5.73 -13.42
C VAL A 131 -20.85 5.69 -13.26
N GLY A 132 -21.33 5.73 -12.00
CA GLY A 132 -22.76 5.81 -11.69
C GLY A 132 -23.28 7.24 -11.51
N MET A 133 -22.49 8.28 -11.71
CA MET A 133 -22.86 9.67 -11.59
C MET A 133 -23.09 10.31 -12.97
N ASP A 134 -24.08 11.21 -13.08
CA ASP A 134 -24.51 11.82 -14.36
C ASP A 134 -23.46 12.72 -15.04
N GLU A 135 -22.31 12.98 -14.40
CA GLU A 135 -21.24 13.82 -14.96
C GLU A 135 -19.82 13.21 -14.80
N PRO A 136 -18.95 13.32 -15.83
CA PRO A 136 -17.59 12.78 -15.78
C PRO A 136 -16.69 13.55 -14.80
N PHE A 137 -15.78 12.81 -14.14
CA PHE A 137 -14.85 13.29 -13.09
C PHE A 137 -13.95 14.46 -13.54
N TYR A 138 -13.72 14.62 -14.85
CA TYR A 138 -13.04 15.75 -15.45
C TYR A 138 -13.43 15.93 -16.91
N LYS A 139 -13.56 17.19 -17.30
CA LYS A 139 -13.64 17.56 -18.73
C LYS A 139 -12.24 18.01 -19.16
N ILE A 140 -11.69 17.32 -20.16
CA ILE A 140 -10.49 17.77 -20.84
C ILE A 140 -10.92 18.82 -21.86
N ASP A 141 -10.55 20.07 -21.65
CA ASP A 141 -10.70 21.06 -22.71
C ASP A 141 -9.54 20.91 -23.70
N VAL A 142 -9.77 20.11 -24.72
CA VAL A 142 -8.80 19.80 -25.77
C VAL A 142 -8.35 21.05 -26.54
N LYS A 143 -9.18 22.10 -26.57
CA LYS A 143 -8.86 23.35 -27.31
C LYS A 143 -7.90 24.25 -26.55
N SER A 144 -7.99 24.31 -25.22
CA SER A 144 -7.15 25.22 -24.43
C SER A 144 -5.86 24.56 -23.96
N LYS A 145 -5.67 23.26 -24.18
CA LYS A 145 -4.58 22.46 -23.58
C LYS A 145 -4.45 22.63 -22.04
N ARG A 146 -5.50 23.09 -21.41
CA ARG A 146 -5.58 23.28 -19.96
C ARG A 146 -6.53 22.25 -19.37
N TYR A 147 -6.03 21.48 -18.43
CA TYR A 147 -6.85 20.61 -17.61
C TYR A 147 -7.69 21.51 -16.67
N LYS A 148 -8.92 21.81 -17.05
CA LYS A 148 -9.89 22.28 -16.07
C LYS A 148 -10.44 21.04 -15.40
N LEU A 149 -10.02 20.81 -14.17
CA LEU A 149 -10.90 20.11 -13.24
C LEU A 149 -12.21 20.89 -13.29
N SER A 150 -13.27 20.28 -13.80
CA SER A 150 -14.60 20.81 -13.58
C SER A 150 -14.71 21.09 -12.09
N GLU A 151 -15.25 22.25 -11.71
CA GLU A 151 -15.62 22.53 -10.32
C GLU A 151 -16.68 21.51 -9.95
N TYR A 152 -16.21 20.36 -9.52
CA TYR A 152 -17.04 19.22 -9.16
C TYR A 152 -17.65 19.57 -7.83
N LYS A 153 -18.92 19.93 -7.81
CA LYS A 153 -19.68 20.19 -6.58
C LYS A 153 -19.71 18.98 -5.63
N ASP A 154 -19.42 17.78 -6.16
CA ASP A 154 -19.53 16.50 -5.46
C ASP A 154 -18.19 15.87 -5.03
N LYS A 155 -17.06 16.60 -5.11
CA LYS A 155 -15.73 16.11 -4.63
C LYS A 155 -15.74 15.71 -3.16
N GLU A 156 -16.61 16.31 -2.37
CA GLU A 156 -16.75 16.03 -0.95
C GLU A 156 -17.52 14.72 -0.68
N LYS A 157 -18.21 14.17 -1.67
CA LYS A 157 -19.02 12.96 -1.51
C LYS A 157 -18.20 11.67 -1.52
N ILE A 158 -17.16 11.59 -2.39
CA ILE A 158 -16.27 10.43 -2.43
C ILE A 158 -15.20 10.58 -1.37
N LYS A 159 -15.25 9.71 -0.38
CA LYS A 159 -14.33 9.67 0.75
C LYS A 159 -13.40 8.47 0.64
N SER A 160 -12.18 8.62 1.14
CA SER A 160 -11.28 7.49 1.32
C SER A 160 -11.53 6.88 2.69
N VAL A 161 -11.63 5.56 2.79
CA VAL A 161 -11.57 4.88 4.10
C VAL A 161 -10.22 5.21 4.73
N PRO A 162 -10.19 5.81 5.93
CA PRO A 162 -8.92 6.15 6.57
C PRO A 162 -8.08 4.90 6.88
N PRO A 163 -6.74 5.00 6.90
CA PRO A 163 -5.90 3.92 7.41
C PRO A 163 -6.27 3.52 8.84
N GLY A 164 -6.13 2.22 9.15
CA GLY A 164 -6.45 1.71 10.48
C GLY A 164 -7.92 1.81 10.86
N THR A 165 -8.82 1.90 9.87
CA THR A 165 -10.25 2.14 10.10
C THR A 165 -11.09 0.98 9.57
N LEU A 166 -12.16 0.69 10.29
CA LEU A 166 -13.26 -0.17 9.91
C LEU A 166 -14.54 0.69 9.85
N ILE A 167 -15.22 0.68 8.70
CA ILE A 167 -16.53 1.32 8.54
C ILE A 167 -17.57 0.21 8.41
N LYS A 168 -18.66 0.33 9.16
CA LYS A 168 -19.81 -0.55 9.10
C LYS A 168 -21.00 0.21 8.54
N PHE A 169 -21.64 -0.37 7.53
CA PHE A 169 -22.93 0.06 7.01
C PHE A 169 -23.98 -0.99 7.36
N SER A 170 -25.02 -0.58 8.07
CA SER A 170 -26.13 -1.45 8.47
C SER A 170 -27.47 -0.81 8.12
N PRO A 171 -28.53 -1.60 7.89
CA PRO A 171 -29.85 -1.06 7.62
C PRO A 171 -30.31 -0.10 8.73
N HIS A 172 -30.89 1.04 8.33
CA HIS A 172 -31.44 1.99 9.27
C HIS A 172 -32.66 1.38 9.97
N PRO A 173 -32.73 1.40 11.32
CA PRO A 173 -33.76 0.67 12.05
C PRO A 173 -35.18 1.21 11.85
N PHE A 174 -35.33 2.46 11.37
CA PHE A 174 -36.64 3.12 11.24
C PHE A 174 -36.93 3.63 9.83
N VAL A 175 -35.98 3.58 8.90
CA VAL A 175 -36.14 4.07 7.54
C VAL A 175 -35.79 2.96 6.56
N ASN A 176 -36.81 2.49 5.84
CA ASN A 176 -36.60 1.44 4.85
C ASN A 176 -35.71 1.89 3.72
N GLU A 177 -34.85 0.97 3.23
CA GLU A 177 -33.92 1.18 2.12
C GLU A 177 -32.81 2.19 2.41
N GLU A 178 -32.59 2.61 3.66
CA GLU A 178 -31.48 3.44 4.08
C GLU A 178 -30.48 2.69 4.96
N TYR A 179 -29.21 3.13 4.95
CA TYR A 179 -28.13 2.56 5.76
C TYR A 179 -27.57 3.61 6.71
N GLU A 180 -27.28 3.16 7.92
CA GLU A 180 -26.45 3.90 8.88
C GLU A 180 -24.99 3.54 8.71
N MET A 181 -24.13 4.49 9.04
CA MET A 181 -22.67 4.32 8.98
C MET A 181 -22.05 4.50 10.35
N GLU A 182 -21.30 3.51 10.79
CA GLU A 182 -20.46 3.56 11.98
C GLU A 182 -18.99 3.48 11.58
N GLU A 183 -18.12 4.31 12.17
CA GLU A 183 -16.68 4.32 11.92
C GLU A 183 -15.93 3.94 13.19
N HIS A 184 -15.05 2.93 13.10
CA HIS A 184 -14.23 2.42 14.18
C HIS A 184 -12.76 2.56 13.82
N LEU A 185 -12.03 3.43 14.52
CA LEU A 185 -10.58 3.50 14.42
C LEU A 185 -9.98 2.35 15.25
N TRP A 186 -9.46 1.32 14.57
CA TRP A 186 -8.85 0.16 15.23
C TRP A 186 -7.35 0.31 15.44
N PHE A 187 -6.70 1.22 14.71
CA PHE A 187 -5.28 1.54 14.88
C PHE A 187 -5.07 3.04 14.79
N ASP A 188 -4.41 3.62 15.77
CA ASP A 188 -3.95 5.01 15.74
C ASP A 188 -2.45 5.06 16.02
N TRP A 189 -1.74 5.75 15.14
CA TRP A 189 -0.31 5.98 15.31
C TRP A 189 -0.09 7.00 16.40
N LYS A 190 0.31 6.54 17.57
CA LYS A 190 0.72 7.42 18.66
C LYS A 190 2.19 7.79 18.47
N PRO A 191 2.52 9.09 18.32
CA PRO A 191 3.92 9.48 18.27
C PRO A 191 4.59 9.12 19.61
N PRO A 192 5.88 8.75 19.60
CA PRO A 192 6.60 8.40 20.82
C PRO A 192 6.87 9.58 21.76
N TYR A 193 6.26 10.73 21.51
CA TYR A 193 6.42 11.96 22.29
C TYR A 193 5.08 12.45 22.81
N ASP A 194 4.96 12.53 24.13
CA ASP A 194 3.83 13.15 24.78
C ASP A 194 4.05 14.66 24.87
N LYS A 195 3.12 15.43 24.29
CA LYS A 195 3.19 16.89 24.29
C LYS A 195 2.85 17.51 25.64
N GLU A 196 2.01 16.85 26.43
CA GLU A 196 1.56 17.34 27.74
C GLU A 196 2.64 17.06 28.79
N GLU A 197 3.21 15.87 28.77
CA GLU A 197 4.30 15.50 29.67
C GLU A 197 5.68 16.00 29.21
N LYS A 198 5.81 16.52 28.00
CA LYS A 198 7.08 16.89 27.36
C LYS A 198 8.14 15.80 27.38
N THR A 199 7.70 14.55 27.41
CA THR A 199 8.53 13.35 27.44
C THR A 199 8.33 12.52 26.20
N TYR A 200 9.41 11.84 25.80
CA TYR A 200 9.25 10.71 24.89
C TYR A 200 8.61 9.58 25.67
N TYR A 201 7.60 8.91 25.10
CA TYR A 201 7.13 7.67 25.70
C TYR A 201 8.34 6.79 25.99
N PRO A 202 8.69 6.55 27.25
CA PRO A 202 9.69 5.56 27.55
C PRO A 202 9.11 4.25 26.98
N ARG A 203 9.78 3.66 26.03
CA ARG A 203 9.59 2.24 25.87
C ARG A 203 9.97 1.66 27.21
N ASP A 204 9.15 0.75 27.74
CA ASP A 204 9.43 -0.01 28.96
C ASP A 204 10.67 -0.93 28.84
N ASP A 205 11.45 -0.76 27.79
CA ASP A 205 12.76 -1.38 27.60
C ASP A 205 13.77 -0.69 28.52
N LYS A 206 13.93 -1.19 29.71
CA LYS A 206 15.09 -0.87 30.55
C LYS A 206 16.40 -1.00 29.78
N GLU A 207 16.51 -1.92 28.84
CA GLU A 207 17.63 -2.03 27.91
C GLU A 207 17.87 -0.78 27.09
N PHE A 208 16.85 -0.04 26.69
CA PHE A 208 16.99 1.18 25.89
C PHE A 208 17.57 2.34 26.72
N GLN A 209 17.17 2.46 27.99
CA GLN A 209 17.63 3.53 28.89
C GLN A 209 19.07 3.30 29.36
N ASP A 210 19.47 2.06 29.61
CA ASP A 210 20.83 1.71 30.05
C ASP A 210 21.86 1.80 28.93
N TYR A 211 21.42 1.64 27.67
CA TYR A 211 22.33 1.59 26.51
C TYR A 211 22.81 2.97 26.05
N ASP A 212 21.96 3.99 26.11
CA ASP A 212 22.26 5.32 25.58
C ASP A 212 23.17 6.16 26.49
N THR A 213 23.15 5.88 27.80
CA THR A 213 23.91 6.63 28.80
C THR A 213 25.34 6.11 29.05
N GLN A 214 25.60 4.83 28.79
CA GLN A 214 26.85 4.20 29.19
C GLN A 214 27.79 3.80 28.05
N ASN A 215 27.37 3.73 26.78
CA ASN A 215 28.10 2.97 25.77
C ASN A 215 28.27 3.57 24.36
N GLY A 216 28.08 4.85 24.08
CA GLY A 216 28.39 5.53 22.81
C GLY A 216 28.34 4.66 21.53
N ASN A 217 29.48 4.12 21.11
CA ASN A 217 29.59 3.27 19.90
C ASN A 217 28.94 1.88 20.00
N LYS A 218 28.69 1.34 21.22
CA LYS A 218 28.01 0.04 21.37
C LYS A 218 26.52 0.15 21.10
N GLY A 219 25.91 1.31 21.42
CA GLY A 219 24.50 1.60 21.11
C GLY A 219 24.23 1.55 19.61
N LEU A 220 25.06 2.21 18.80
CA LEU A 220 24.88 2.22 17.35
C LEU A 220 24.94 0.80 16.75
N LYS A 221 25.84 -0.05 17.21
CA LYS A 221 25.95 -1.44 16.75
C LYS A 221 24.69 -2.25 17.10
N TYR A 222 24.18 -2.08 18.28
CA TYR A 222 22.94 -2.76 18.74
C TYR A 222 21.74 -2.35 17.87
N TYR A 223 21.53 -1.05 17.67
CA TYR A 223 20.43 -0.57 16.84
C TYR A 223 20.54 -0.98 15.37
N THR A 224 21.75 -0.92 14.83
CA THR A 224 22.01 -1.34 13.44
C THR A 224 21.70 -2.82 13.25
N GLN A 225 22.14 -3.65 14.20
CA GLN A 225 21.89 -5.09 14.15
C GLN A 225 20.39 -5.40 14.30
N GLY A 226 19.72 -4.81 15.28
CA GLY A 226 18.28 -5.00 15.48
C GLY A 226 17.44 -4.49 14.32
N PHE A 227 17.85 -3.37 13.69
CA PHE A 227 17.20 -2.89 12.48
C PHE A 227 17.40 -3.85 11.31
N ARG A 228 18.63 -4.34 11.09
CA ARG A 228 18.94 -5.30 10.03
C ARG A 228 18.07 -6.56 10.14
N GLU A 229 18.01 -7.15 11.33
CA GLU A 229 17.24 -8.37 11.58
C GLU A 229 15.75 -8.18 11.30
N ARG A 230 15.18 -7.07 11.80
CA ARG A 230 13.77 -6.75 11.57
C ARG A 230 13.47 -6.46 10.10
N LEU A 231 14.37 -5.78 9.39
CA LEU A 231 14.19 -5.49 7.97
C LEU A 231 14.26 -6.76 7.13
N ILE A 232 15.24 -7.64 7.38
CA ILE A 232 15.33 -8.94 6.70
C ILE A 232 14.05 -9.75 6.95
N LYS A 233 13.61 -9.82 8.21
CA LYS A 233 12.37 -10.51 8.54
C LYS A 233 11.16 -9.92 7.82
N ALA A 234 11.00 -8.61 7.83
CA ALA A 234 9.87 -7.95 7.16
C ALA A 234 9.86 -8.23 5.65
N VAL A 235 11.02 -8.17 4.99
CA VAL A 235 11.12 -8.53 3.57
C VAL A 235 10.79 -10.01 3.34
N ASP A 236 11.29 -10.90 4.20
CA ASP A 236 10.97 -12.34 4.10
C ASP A 236 9.48 -12.61 4.30
N ASP A 237 8.85 -11.98 5.28
CA ASP A 237 7.42 -12.13 5.57
C ASP A 237 6.54 -11.74 4.35
N GLU A 238 6.97 -10.74 3.56
CA GLU A 238 6.28 -10.26 2.36
C GLU A 238 6.57 -11.09 1.09
N THR A 239 7.48 -12.08 1.12
CA THR A 239 7.85 -12.87 -0.08
C THR A 239 6.88 -14.01 -0.42
N ILE A 240 5.81 -14.18 0.33
CA ILE A 240 4.80 -15.22 0.06
C ILE A 240 4.14 -14.98 -1.31
N SER A 241 4.42 -15.85 -2.27
CA SER A 241 3.93 -15.71 -3.65
C SER A 241 4.07 -17.02 -4.41
N ASP A 242 3.08 -17.33 -5.24
CA ASP A 242 3.11 -18.47 -6.19
C ASP A 242 3.60 -18.05 -7.57
N VAL A 243 3.92 -16.76 -7.75
CA VAL A 243 4.44 -16.21 -9.00
C VAL A 243 5.81 -15.58 -8.79
N PRO A 244 6.62 -15.43 -9.87
CA PRO A 244 7.93 -14.82 -9.75
C PRO A 244 7.89 -13.41 -9.16
N ILE A 245 8.90 -13.11 -8.34
CA ILE A 245 9.12 -11.82 -7.71
C ILE A 245 10.20 -11.06 -8.48
N CYS A 246 10.03 -9.76 -8.67
CA CYS A 246 11.05 -8.87 -9.17
C CYS A 246 11.26 -7.66 -8.24
N THR A 247 12.26 -6.83 -8.55
CA THR A 247 12.55 -5.65 -7.75
C THR A 247 12.77 -4.42 -8.63
N ILE A 248 12.45 -3.23 -8.11
CA ILE A 248 12.85 -1.96 -8.71
C ILE A 248 14.17 -1.55 -8.08
N LEU A 249 15.17 -1.30 -8.91
CA LEU A 249 16.54 -0.97 -8.49
C LEU A 249 16.96 0.37 -9.08
N SER A 250 16.71 1.47 -8.35
CA SER A 250 17.11 2.81 -8.77
C SER A 250 18.61 3.10 -8.54
N GLY A 251 19.30 2.24 -7.79
CA GLY A 251 20.67 2.49 -7.34
C GLY A 251 20.75 3.39 -6.11
N GLY A 252 19.64 3.91 -5.61
CA GLY A 252 19.53 4.53 -4.29
C GLY A 252 19.67 3.51 -3.18
N ILE A 253 20.03 3.96 -1.97
CA ILE A 253 20.28 3.07 -0.83
C ILE A 253 19.08 2.16 -0.50
N ASP A 254 17.89 2.71 -0.53
CA ASP A 254 16.67 2.03 -0.11
C ASP A 254 16.34 0.84 -1.02
N SER A 255 16.27 1.07 -2.34
CA SER A 255 16.05 0.01 -3.32
C SER A 255 17.18 -1.00 -3.36
N THR A 256 18.41 -0.56 -3.13
CA THR A 256 19.61 -1.42 -3.13
C THR A 256 19.59 -2.36 -1.92
N ILE A 257 19.21 -1.88 -0.73
CA ILE A 257 19.09 -2.72 0.47
C ILE A 257 18.02 -3.79 0.29
N ILE A 258 16.84 -3.43 -0.22
CA ILE A 258 15.76 -4.39 -0.47
C ILE A 258 16.23 -5.46 -1.48
N THR A 259 16.85 -5.05 -2.59
CA THR A 259 17.39 -5.98 -3.59
C THR A 259 18.49 -6.88 -3.00
N TYR A 260 19.37 -6.33 -2.15
CA TYR A 260 20.39 -7.11 -1.45
C TYR A 260 19.75 -8.18 -0.55
N ILE A 261 18.74 -7.82 0.22
CA ILE A 261 18.05 -8.76 1.11
C ILE A 261 17.44 -9.90 0.29
N LEU A 262 16.67 -9.59 -0.75
CA LEU A 262 16.06 -10.60 -1.60
C LEU A 262 17.09 -11.57 -2.18
N THR A 263 18.23 -11.06 -2.65
CA THR A 263 19.22 -11.85 -3.40
C THR A 263 20.27 -12.52 -2.53
N LYS A 264 20.80 -11.83 -1.52
CA LYS A 264 21.94 -12.30 -0.74
C LYS A 264 21.57 -12.86 0.63
N GLU A 265 20.57 -12.29 1.29
CA GLU A 265 20.11 -12.80 2.58
C GLU A 265 19.10 -13.95 2.40
N LEU A 266 18.13 -13.77 1.50
CA LEU A 266 17.08 -14.78 1.26
C LEU A 266 17.41 -15.74 0.10
N GLY A 267 18.43 -15.45 -0.71
CA GLY A 267 18.87 -16.31 -1.81
C GLY A 267 17.85 -16.46 -2.95
N LEU A 268 16.95 -15.49 -3.10
CA LEU A 268 15.91 -15.54 -4.13
C LEU A 268 16.48 -15.19 -5.51
N ASN A 269 15.98 -15.87 -6.53
CA ASN A 269 16.28 -15.55 -7.93
C ASN A 269 15.34 -14.45 -8.40
N VAL A 270 15.79 -13.22 -8.37
CA VAL A 270 14.99 -12.04 -8.78
C VAL A 270 15.67 -11.31 -9.95
N GLU A 271 14.88 -10.71 -10.82
CA GLU A 271 15.35 -9.76 -11.83
C GLU A 271 15.00 -8.33 -11.36
N ALA A 272 15.82 -7.36 -11.74
CA ALA A 272 15.66 -5.98 -11.37
C ALA A 272 15.24 -5.10 -12.55
N PHE A 273 14.48 -4.06 -12.28
CA PHE A 273 14.00 -3.10 -13.27
C PHE A 273 14.42 -1.69 -12.87
N VAL A 274 14.82 -0.87 -13.86
CA VAL A 274 15.15 0.54 -13.66
C VAL A 274 14.63 1.37 -14.82
N VAL A 275 14.04 2.53 -14.53
CA VAL A 275 13.67 3.51 -15.56
C VAL A 275 14.87 4.41 -15.87
N ASN A 276 15.13 4.62 -17.15
CA ASN A 276 16.18 5.51 -17.64
C ASN A 276 15.55 6.70 -18.37
N VAL A 277 15.48 7.83 -17.68
CA VAL A 277 15.02 9.13 -18.23
C VAL A 277 16.19 10.03 -18.64
N ASN A 278 17.41 9.56 -18.61
CA ASN A 278 18.63 10.38 -18.71
C ASN A 278 18.98 10.89 -20.10
N ARG A 279 18.35 10.36 -21.13
CA ARG A 279 18.44 10.98 -22.48
C ARG A 279 17.96 12.43 -22.50
N LEU A 280 17.24 12.87 -21.45
CA LEU A 280 16.75 14.22 -21.27
C LEU A 280 17.73 15.15 -20.53
N ARG A 281 18.75 14.60 -19.87
CA ARG A 281 19.72 15.35 -19.08
C ARG A 281 21.11 15.19 -19.67
N ASN A 282 21.61 16.23 -20.32
CA ASN A 282 22.98 16.30 -20.82
C ASN A 282 23.94 16.59 -19.64
N THR A 283 24.01 15.70 -18.64
CA THR A 283 24.84 15.89 -17.45
C THR A 283 25.93 14.82 -17.36
N LYS A 284 27.14 15.25 -16.97
CA LYS A 284 28.29 14.37 -16.68
C LYS A 284 28.21 13.70 -15.32
N VAL A 285 27.11 13.88 -14.57
CA VAL A 285 26.92 13.33 -13.23
C VAL A 285 26.52 11.87 -13.37
N LYS A 286 27.12 11.00 -12.56
CA LYS A 286 26.68 9.61 -12.41
C LYS A 286 25.26 9.62 -11.92
N ASP A 287 24.42 8.92 -12.63
CA ASP A 287 22.98 8.89 -12.43
C ASP A 287 22.50 7.58 -11.77
N ASP A 288 21.23 7.51 -11.48
CA ASP A 288 20.58 6.34 -10.88
C ASP A 288 20.91 5.05 -11.67
N LEU A 289 20.88 5.12 -13.00
CA LEU A 289 21.18 3.97 -13.86
C LEU A 289 22.62 3.46 -13.68
N TYR A 290 23.60 4.36 -13.49
CA TYR A 290 24.99 3.96 -13.23
C TYR A 290 25.09 3.13 -11.95
N TYR A 291 24.46 3.59 -10.87
CA TYR A 291 24.48 2.87 -9.58
C TYR A 291 23.64 1.58 -9.62
N ALA A 292 22.50 1.60 -10.32
CA ALA A 292 21.69 0.39 -10.53
C ALA A 292 22.47 -0.70 -11.26
N ARG A 293 23.23 -0.35 -12.31
CA ARG A 293 24.10 -1.30 -13.04
C ARG A 293 25.22 -1.86 -12.15
N MET A 294 25.81 -1.02 -11.30
CA MET A 294 26.82 -1.47 -10.35
C MET A 294 26.24 -2.49 -9.36
N ALA A 295 25.12 -2.16 -8.76
CA ALA A 295 24.46 -3.02 -7.78
C ALA A 295 23.99 -4.34 -8.43
N ALA A 296 23.37 -4.30 -9.60
CA ALA A 296 22.95 -5.50 -10.32
C ALA A 296 24.12 -6.43 -10.65
N LYS A 297 25.27 -5.86 -11.09
CA LYS A 297 26.50 -6.63 -11.33
C LYS A 297 27.02 -7.27 -10.04
N GLU A 298 27.07 -6.55 -8.94
CA GLU A 298 27.54 -7.04 -7.64
C GLU A 298 26.63 -8.15 -7.10
N PHE A 299 25.33 -8.00 -7.28
CA PHE A 299 24.37 -9.01 -6.85
C PHE A 299 24.28 -10.21 -7.82
N GLY A 300 24.82 -10.09 -9.02
CA GLY A 300 24.77 -11.13 -10.05
C GLY A 300 23.37 -11.33 -10.63
N ILE A 301 22.57 -10.28 -10.71
CA ILE A 301 21.19 -10.33 -11.21
C ILE A 301 21.05 -9.61 -12.55
N LYS A 302 20.04 -9.99 -13.32
CA LYS A 302 19.69 -9.33 -14.56
C LYS A 302 19.00 -8.01 -14.29
N LEU A 303 19.42 -6.94 -14.96
CA LEU A 303 18.83 -5.61 -14.91
C LEU A 303 18.12 -5.30 -16.23
N HIS A 304 16.84 -4.98 -16.16
CA HIS A 304 16.06 -4.46 -17.27
C HIS A 304 16.05 -2.95 -17.24
N GLU A 305 16.48 -2.33 -18.32
CA GLU A 305 16.56 -0.87 -18.44
C GLU A 305 15.41 -0.36 -19.31
N VAL A 306 14.46 0.32 -18.69
CA VAL A 306 13.31 0.91 -19.36
C VAL A 306 13.68 2.32 -19.82
N ASN A 307 13.97 2.46 -21.10
CA ASN A 307 14.35 3.76 -21.67
C ASN A 307 13.10 4.58 -22.01
N VAL A 308 12.99 5.77 -21.44
CA VAL A 308 11.86 6.67 -21.62
C VAL A 308 12.37 7.99 -22.19
N ASP A 309 11.80 8.43 -23.30
CA ASP A 309 12.13 9.72 -23.88
C ASP A 309 11.02 10.78 -23.62
N ARG A 310 11.24 11.99 -24.12
CA ARG A 310 10.29 13.08 -23.90
C ARG A 310 8.94 12.83 -24.57
N VAL A 311 8.93 12.22 -25.75
CA VAL A 311 7.69 11.94 -26.51
C VAL A 311 6.87 10.88 -25.77
N ASP A 312 7.55 9.89 -25.20
CA ASP A 312 6.92 8.86 -24.37
C ASP A 312 6.23 9.50 -23.17
N ILE A 313 6.92 10.39 -22.45
CA ILE A 313 6.37 11.09 -21.29
C ILE A 313 5.11 11.89 -21.66
N GLU A 314 5.16 12.64 -22.77
CA GLU A 314 4.03 13.44 -23.22
C GLU A 314 2.81 12.56 -23.56
N ARG A 315 3.03 11.39 -24.15
CA ARG A 315 1.96 10.42 -24.47
C ARG A 315 1.37 9.74 -23.24
N ALA A 316 2.22 9.38 -22.27
CA ALA A 316 1.81 8.66 -21.06
C ALA A 316 1.19 9.57 -19.99
N LEU A 317 1.22 10.91 -20.18
CA LEU A 317 0.79 11.85 -19.16
C LEU A 317 -0.70 11.68 -18.80
N GLU A 318 -1.57 11.56 -19.80
CA GLU A 318 -3.01 11.38 -19.57
C GLU A 318 -3.32 10.07 -18.85
N GLU A 319 -2.67 8.99 -19.30
CA GLU A 319 -2.83 7.68 -18.65
C GLU A 319 -2.29 7.66 -17.22
N SER A 320 -1.17 8.35 -16.97
CA SER A 320 -0.63 8.50 -15.62
C SER A 320 -1.58 9.25 -14.69
N ILE A 321 -2.24 10.31 -15.19
CA ILE A 321 -3.26 11.06 -14.43
C ILE A 321 -4.46 10.17 -14.15
N TRP A 322 -4.94 9.45 -15.15
CA TRP A 322 -6.04 8.51 -15.02
C TRP A 322 -5.72 7.38 -14.03
N ALA A 323 -4.55 6.77 -14.16
CA ALA A 323 -4.11 5.69 -13.30
C ALA A 323 -3.91 6.15 -11.85
N SER A 324 -3.24 7.27 -11.62
CA SER A 324 -2.94 7.78 -10.27
C SER A 324 -4.08 8.55 -9.62
N GLU A 325 -5.15 8.88 -10.37
CA GLU A 325 -6.30 9.69 -9.91
C GLU A 325 -5.87 10.99 -9.21
N THR A 326 -4.79 11.62 -9.69
CA THR A 326 -4.25 12.85 -9.14
C THR A 326 -3.88 13.83 -10.24
N HIS A 327 -3.95 15.11 -9.94
CA HIS A 327 -3.50 16.20 -10.82
C HIS A 327 -2.30 16.96 -10.24
N LYS A 328 -1.79 16.55 -9.10
CA LYS A 328 -0.65 17.21 -8.45
C LYS A 328 0.63 16.84 -9.17
N TRP A 329 1.32 17.86 -9.74
CA TRP A 329 2.56 17.65 -10.50
C TRP A 329 3.61 16.83 -9.74
N THR A 330 3.77 17.06 -8.44
CA THR A 330 4.71 16.33 -7.59
C THR A 330 4.41 14.83 -7.46
N GLN A 331 3.19 14.42 -7.81
CA GLN A 331 2.76 13.02 -7.81
C GLN A 331 2.71 12.45 -9.24
N ILE A 332 2.36 13.27 -10.24
CA ILE A 332 2.31 12.83 -11.63
C ILE A 332 3.70 12.55 -12.19
N SER A 333 4.68 13.41 -11.90
CA SER A 333 6.03 13.25 -12.43
C SER A 333 6.67 11.88 -12.09
N PRO A 334 6.68 11.40 -10.84
CA PRO A 334 7.12 10.04 -10.55
C PRO A 334 6.16 8.96 -11.08
N ALA A 335 4.84 9.23 -11.13
CA ALA A 335 3.85 8.28 -11.63
C ALA A 335 4.06 7.90 -13.09
N VAL A 336 4.46 8.85 -13.94
CA VAL A 336 4.80 8.56 -15.35
C VAL A 336 5.95 7.53 -15.44
N ALA A 337 7.03 7.73 -14.69
CA ALA A 337 8.15 6.81 -14.68
C ALA A 337 7.75 5.42 -14.18
N GLN A 338 6.94 5.37 -13.11
CA GLN A 338 6.41 4.12 -12.56
C GLN A 338 5.47 3.40 -13.53
N LEU A 339 4.70 4.13 -14.34
CA LEU A 339 3.82 3.54 -15.34
C LEU A 339 4.63 2.76 -16.40
N PHE A 340 5.71 3.35 -16.93
CA PHE A 340 6.60 2.65 -17.87
C PHE A 340 7.27 1.42 -17.26
N LEU A 341 7.73 1.52 -16.01
CA LEU A 341 8.26 0.37 -15.29
C LEU A 341 7.20 -0.73 -15.16
N SER A 342 5.98 -0.37 -14.79
CA SER A 342 4.89 -1.32 -14.59
C SER A 342 4.52 -2.05 -15.87
N TRP A 343 4.50 -1.36 -17.01
CA TRP A 343 4.27 -1.99 -18.31
C TRP A 343 5.36 -3.01 -18.64
N GLU A 344 6.63 -2.65 -18.50
CA GLU A 344 7.73 -3.56 -18.78
C GLU A 344 7.72 -4.77 -17.82
N ILE A 345 7.47 -4.55 -16.53
CA ILE A 345 7.36 -5.60 -15.52
C ILE A 345 6.23 -6.57 -15.88
N ARG A 346 5.05 -6.07 -16.24
CA ARG A 346 3.91 -6.86 -16.70
C ARG A 346 4.26 -7.65 -17.96
N ASP A 347 4.86 -7.01 -18.96
CA ASP A 347 5.19 -7.62 -20.25
C ASP A 347 6.26 -8.71 -20.10
N LYS A 348 7.05 -8.68 -19.02
CA LYS A 348 7.95 -9.78 -18.61
C LYS A 348 7.25 -10.86 -17.77
N GLY A 349 5.97 -10.71 -17.48
CA GLY A 349 5.16 -11.69 -16.75
C GLY A 349 5.26 -11.61 -15.22
N TYR A 350 5.86 -10.55 -14.66
CA TYR A 350 5.92 -10.36 -13.22
C TYR A 350 4.64 -9.69 -12.68
N LYS A 351 4.22 -10.11 -11.49
CA LYS A 351 3.07 -9.57 -10.78
C LYS A 351 3.45 -9.01 -9.40
N VAL A 352 4.56 -9.46 -8.84
CA VAL A 352 5.04 -9.05 -7.51
C VAL A 352 6.33 -8.27 -7.66
N VAL A 353 6.33 -7.06 -7.10
CA VAL A 353 7.44 -6.10 -7.22
C VAL A 353 7.82 -5.57 -5.85
N PHE A 354 9.09 -5.71 -5.50
CA PHE A 354 9.64 -5.09 -4.30
C PHE A 354 10.31 -3.75 -4.64
N GLY A 355 10.11 -2.75 -3.77
CA GLY A 355 10.69 -1.41 -3.88
C GLY A 355 11.17 -0.90 -2.53
N GLY A 356 11.79 0.28 -2.55
CA GLY A 356 12.32 0.96 -1.35
C GLY A 356 11.41 2.05 -0.80
N GLU A 357 10.16 2.11 -1.22
CA GLU A 357 9.21 3.16 -0.84
C GLU A 357 8.90 3.13 0.67
N GLY A 358 8.78 4.33 1.26
CA GLY A 358 8.49 4.50 2.69
C GLY A 358 9.73 4.71 3.55
N ALA A 359 10.93 4.44 3.06
CA ALA A 359 12.16 4.62 3.81
C ALA A 359 12.42 6.10 4.13
N ASP A 360 12.22 7.00 3.16
CA ASP A 360 12.38 8.44 3.35
C ASP A 360 11.44 9.01 4.43
N GLU A 361 10.23 8.49 4.52
CA GLU A 361 9.26 8.88 5.56
C GLU A 361 9.68 8.38 6.94
N ILE A 362 10.19 7.16 7.02
CA ILE A 362 10.64 6.57 8.29
C ILE A 362 11.91 7.27 8.80
N PHE A 363 12.87 7.52 7.90
CA PHE A 363 14.19 8.07 8.26
C PHE A 363 14.31 9.59 8.05
N ALA A 364 13.24 10.23 7.54
CA ALA A 364 13.21 11.67 7.27
C ALA A 364 14.39 12.13 6.39
N SER A 365 14.68 11.37 5.33
CA SER A 365 15.87 11.59 4.48
C SER A 365 15.65 12.59 3.35
N TYR A 366 14.44 13.12 3.18
CA TYR A 366 14.17 14.21 2.24
C TYR A 366 15.06 15.43 2.46
N GLY A 367 15.58 16.01 1.37
CA GLY A 367 16.57 17.08 1.41
C GLY A 367 16.10 18.35 2.14
N ASP A 368 14.82 18.67 2.12
CA ASP A 368 14.22 19.78 2.85
C ASP A 368 14.24 19.54 4.37
N VAL A 369 14.04 18.29 4.82
CA VAL A 369 14.12 17.94 6.24
C VAL A 369 15.52 18.13 6.76
N LYS A 370 16.54 17.66 6.03
CA LYS A 370 17.94 17.85 6.39
C LYS A 370 18.33 19.33 6.42
N ARG A 371 17.89 20.10 5.45
CA ARG A 371 18.27 21.50 5.28
C ARG A 371 17.66 22.42 6.34
N PHE A 372 16.40 22.17 6.74
CA PHE A 372 15.66 23.08 7.62
C PHE A 372 15.59 22.61 9.09
N CYS A 373 15.86 21.34 9.34
CA CYS A 373 15.72 20.78 10.68
C CYS A 373 17.04 20.52 11.40
N TRP A 374 18.17 20.48 10.66
CA TRP A 374 19.49 20.35 11.27
C TRP A 374 20.11 21.75 11.51
N PRO A 375 20.68 22.07 12.70
CA PRO A 375 21.02 21.17 13.79
C PRO A 375 19.99 21.09 14.94
N ASN A 376 18.73 21.49 14.77
CA ASN A 376 17.76 21.47 15.85
C ASN A 376 17.07 20.11 15.95
N PRO A 377 17.42 19.26 16.93
CA PRO A 377 16.87 17.91 17.06
C PRO A 377 15.36 17.88 17.33
N ILE A 378 14.80 18.92 17.99
CA ILE A 378 13.38 19.00 18.28
C ILE A 378 12.59 19.22 16.99
N TRP A 379 13.05 20.12 16.13
CA TRP A 379 12.41 20.38 14.84
C TRP A 379 12.52 19.20 13.90
N TYR A 380 13.67 18.54 13.87
CA TYR A 380 13.87 17.32 13.10
C TYR A 380 12.90 16.22 13.53
N HIS A 381 12.79 16.01 14.84
CA HIS A 381 11.87 15.02 15.39
C HIS A 381 10.40 15.37 15.10
N GLN A 382 9.99 16.62 15.27
CA GLN A 382 8.63 17.06 14.96
C GLN A 382 8.30 16.88 13.47
N LYS A 383 9.25 17.17 12.58
CA LYS A 383 9.09 16.97 11.14
C LYS A 383 8.96 15.48 10.80
N ARG A 384 9.77 14.63 11.42
CA ARG A 384 9.69 13.17 11.28
C ARG A 384 8.34 12.63 11.74
N VAL A 385 7.85 13.05 12.90
CA VAL A 385 6.52 12.68 13.38
C VAL A 385 5.43 13.11 12.40
N ASN A 386 5.53 14.30 11.82
CA ASN A 386 4.57 14.77 10.82
C ASN A 386 4.64 13.97 9.52
N LEU A 387 5.84 13.54 9.10
CA LEU A 387 6.02 12.64 7.94
C LEU A 387 5.39 11.27 8.21
N LEU A 388 5.65 10.67 9.36
CA LEU A 388 5.04 9.40 9.77
C LEU A 388 3.51 9.49 9.86
N LYS A 389 2.97 10.60 10.37
CA LYS A 389 1.53 10.87 10.33
C LYS A 389 1.00 11.06 8.90
N GLY A 390 1.80 11.65 8.02
CA GLY A 390 1.50 11.79 6.59
C GLY A 390 1.45 10.43 5.89
N LEU A 391 2.36 9.53 6.23
CA LEU A 391 2.40 8.15 5.77
C LEU A 391 1.10 7.43 6.16
N HIS A 392 0.77 7.46 7.44
CA HIS A 392 -0.46 6.89 7.99
C HIS A 392 -1.74 7.49 7.35
N LYS A 393 -1.71 8.76 6.97
CA LYS A 393 -2.85 9.47 6.34
C LYS A 393 -2.91 9.39 4.82
N SER A 394 -2.25 8.42 4.17
CA SER A 394 -2.47 8.06 2.76
C SER A 394 -1.66 8.74 1.65
N ASN A 395 -0.56 9.40 1.94
CA ASN A 395 0.20 10.03 0.85
C ASN A 395 1.04 9.04 0.01
N LEU A 396 1.46 7.91 0.57
CA LEU A 396 2.17 6.83 -0.15
C LEU A 396 1.30 6.16 -1.22
N ILE A 397 0.03 6.01 -0.96
CA ILE A 397 -0.90 5.30 -1.83
C ILE A 397 -0.98 5.92 -3.22
N ARG A 398 -0.91 7.24 -3.30
CA ARG A 398 -1.03 7.94 -4.59
C ARG A 398 0.19 7.76 -5.47
N THR A 399 1.37 7.54 -4.89
CA THR A 399 2.59 7.28 -5.64
C THR A 399 2.62 5.83 -6.13
N ASN A 400 2.18 4.89 -5.30
CA ASN A 400 2.15 3.47 -5.64
C ASN A 400 0.95 3.05 -6.50
N LYS A 401 -0.08 3.89 -6.63
CA LYS A 401 -1.23 3.61 -7.50
C LYS A 401 -0.82 3.32 -8.95
N SER A 402 0.11 4.06 -9.50
CA SER A 402 0.57 3.84 -10.89
C SER A 402 1.26 2.47 -11.06
N MET A 403 1.97 1.99 -10.05
CA MET A 403 2.56 0.64 -10.07
C MET A 403 1.49 -0.44 -10.00
N MET A 404 0.48 -0.25 -9.15
CA MET A 404 -0.66 -1.18 -9.04
C MET A 404 -1.45 -1.25 -10.36
N TYR A 405 -1.58 -0.12 -11.07
CA TYR A 405 -2.28 -0.06 -12.35
C TYR A 405 -1.53 -0.73 -13.48
N GLY A 406 -0.22 -0.56 -13.56
CA GLY A 406 0.59 -1.24 -14.57
C GLY A 406 0.50 -2.76 -14.49
N GLY A 407 0.19 -3.32 -13.31
CA GLY A 407 -0.06 -4.75 -13.10
C GLY A 407 -1.50 -5.20 -13.33
N LYS A 408 -2.46 -4.27 -13.41
CA LYS A 408 -3.91 -4.59 -13.49
C LYS A 408 -4.54 -4.33 -14.86
N VAL A 409 -3.81 -3.76 -15.80
CA VAL A 409 -4.34 -3.52 -17.16
C VAL A 409 -4.21 -4.81 -17.96
N GLU A 410 -5.24 -5.64 -17.90
CA GLU A 410 -5.62 -6.58 -18.95
C GLU A 410 -6.76 -5.97 -19.75
#